data_2a1a429e5afcf6b249bea7d8755324a0
#
_entry.id   2a1a429e5afcf6b249bea7d8755324a0
#
_cell.length_a   1.000
_cell.length_b   1.000
_cell.length_c   1.000
_cell.angle_alpha   90.00
_cell.angle_beta   90.00
_cell.angle_gamma   90.00
#
_symmetry.space_group_name_H-M   'P 1'
#
loop_
_entity.id
_entity.type
_entity.pdbx_description
1 polymer ?
#
loop_
_entity_poly.entity_id
_entity_poly.type
_entity_poly.pdbx_seq_one_letter_code
_entity_poly.pdbx_strand_id
1 'polypeptide(L)'
;DFDICKAIISFGRGIKDSPEENIKLIEELAKQLDAEIGISLPISKKPYAIDETIISTYMITDRVIGTSGRRVMPLLYVAVGISGAMQHIAGMKESEFVIAINPDENSPIKDECDIFIKGRMEDVIPILIEELRKQKNLVMEVRK
;
A
#
# COMPACT_ATOMS: atom_id res chain seq x y z
N ASP A 1 2.69 -12.55 6.72
CA ASP A 1 2.38 -13.49 5.65
C ASP A 1 1.09 -13.09 4.94
N PHE A 2 1.16 -12.96 3.62
CA PHE A 2 0.02 -12.53 2.81
C PHE A 2 -1.15 -13.51 2.82
N ASP A 3 -0.91 -14.75 3.13
CA ASP A 3 -1.97 -15.76 3.10
C ASP A 3 -2.91 -15.67 4.30
N ILE A 4 -2.46 -15.10 5.39
CA ILE A 4 -3.25 -15.04 6.63
C ILE A 4 -3.62 -13.62 7.06
N CYS A 5 -3.11 -12.59 6.40
CA CYS A 5 -3.40 -11.21 6.78
C CYS A 5 -4.76 -10.76 6.25
N LYS A 6 -5.39 -9.86 6.97
CA LYS A 6 -6.70 -9.28 6.57
C LYS A 6 -6.53 -8.05 5.71
N ALA A 7 -5.41 -7.35 5.83
CA ALA A 7 -5.14 -6.13 5.09
C ALA A 7 -3.72 -6.15 4.52
N ILE A 8 -3.58 -5.59 3.33
CA ILE A 8 -2.30 -5.43 2.67
C ILE A 8 -2.19 -3.99 2.19
N ILE A 9 -1.03 -3.37 2.44
CA ILE A 9 -0.68 -2.09 1.82
C ILE A 9 0.46 -2.37 0.87
N SER A 10 0.31 -1.95 -0.38
CA SER A 10 1.34 -2.15 -1.38
C SER A 10 1.79 -0.79 -1.92
N PHE A 11 3.08 -0.66 -2.19
CA PHE A 11 3.59 0.57 -2.76
C PHE A 11 4.36 0.30 -4.05
N GLY A 12 4.45 1.33 -4.87
CA GLY A 12 5.17 1.28 -6.12
C GLY A 12 6.08 2.49 -6.28
N ARG A 13 6.35 2.84 -7.53
CA ARG A 13 7.32 3.90 -7.87
C ARG A 13 6.89 5.30 -7.42
N GLY A 14 5.65 5.47 -6.98
CA GLY A 14 5.18 6.74 -6.43
C GLY A 14 5.92 7.21 -5.18
N ILE A 15 6.70 6.35 -4.53
CA ILE A 15 7.54 6.75 -3.40
C ILE A 15 8.76 7.59 -3.80
N LYS A 16 9.01 7.76 -5.09
CA LYS A 16 10.28 8.24 -5.65
C LYS A 16 10.77 9.59 -5.15
N ASP A 17 9.87 10.50 -4.80
CA ASP A 17 10.26 11.86 -4.41
C ASP A 17 10.91 11.92 -3.02
N SER A 18 10.51 11.02 -2.13
CA SER A 18 11.08 10.91 -0.78
C SER A 18 10.94 9.47 -0.31
N PRO A 19 11.72 8.53 -0.89
CA PRO A 19 11.51 7.11 -0.65
C PRO A 19 11.52 6.69 0.82
N GLU A 20 12.51 7.14 1.59
CA GLU A 20 12.63 6.73 2.99
C GLU A 20 11.50 7.28 3.84
N GLU A 21 11.15 8.55 3.66
CA GLU A 21 10.05 9.18 4.39
C GLU A 21 8.72 8.55 4.05
N ASN A 22 8.50 8.27 2.75
CA ASN A 22 7.26 7.64 2.29
C ASN A 22 7.11 6.22 2.82
N ILE A 23 8.21 5.47 2.89
CA ILE A 23 8.15 4.13 3.46
C ILE A 23 7.83 4.18 4.96
N LYS A 24 8.35 5.16 5.69
CA LYS A 24 7.98 5.34 7.09
C LYS A 24 6.48 5.62 7.27
N LEU A 25 5.91 6.44 6.40
CA LEU A 25 4.46 6.68 6.42
C LEU A 25 3.68 5.41 6.13
N ILE A 26 4.12 4.63 5.16
CA ILE A 26 3.49 3.36 4.82
C ILE A 26 3.58 2.38 5.98
N GLU A 27 4.72 2.30 6.65
CA GLU A 27 4.90 1.46 7.82
C GLU A 27 3.95 1.85 8.96
N GLU A 28 3.79 3.15 9.20
CA GLU A 28 2.88 3.63 10.24
C GLU A 28 1.43 3.32 9.90
N LEU A 29 1.03 3.51 8.64
CA LEU A 29 -0.31 3.16 8.21
C LEU A 29 -0.55 1.66 8.32
N ALA A 30 0.42 0.85 7.94
CA ALA A 30 0.34 -0.60 8.07
C ALA A 30 0.14 -1.02 9.51
N LYS A 31 0.83 -0.37 10.43
CA LYS A 31 0.69 -0.62 11.86
C LYS A 31 -0.72 -0.30 12.34
N GLN A 32 -1.29 0.82 11.89
CA GLN A 32 -2.66 1.21 12.27
C GLN A 32 -3.70 0.23 11.73
N LEU A 33 -3.47 -0.36 10.58
CA LEU A 33 -4.39 -1.29 9.94
C LEU A 33 -4.09 -2.75 10.24
N ASP A 34 -3.00 -3.04 10.96
CA ASP A 34 -2.49 -4.40 11.17
C ASP A 34 -2.30 -5.09 9.82
N ALA A 35 -1.66 -4.40 8.89
CA ALA A 35 -1.51 -4.82 7.50
C ALA A 35 -0.09 -5.30 7.20
N GLU A 36 0.01 -6.22 6.25
CA GLU A 36 1.28 -6.60 5.64
C GLU A 36 1.63 -5.61 4.53
N ILE A 37 2.91 -5.48 4.21
CA ILE A 37 3.39 -4.57 3.19
C ILE A 37 3.87 -5.35 1.96
N GLY A 38 3.32 -4.99 0.81
CA GLY A 38 3.72 -5.55 -0.48
C GLY A 38 4.31 -4.46 -1.39
N ILE A 39 4.84 -4.89 -2.51
CA ILE A 39 5.43 -3.98 -3.50
C ILE A 39 4.99 -4.35 -4.92
N SER A 40 5.12 -3.38 -5.83
CA SER A 40 4.96 -3.64 -7.26
C SER A 40 6.30 -4.14 -7.84
N LEU A 41 6.24 -4.90 -8.91
CA LEU A 41 7.44 -5.47 -9.53
C LEU A 41 8.51 -4.43 -9.92
N PRO A 42 8.17 -3.28 -10.52
CA PRO A 42 9.19 -2.32 -10.91
C PRO A 42 10.06 -1.83 -9.76
N ILE A 43 9.50 -1.66 -8.56
CA ILE A 43 10.25 -1.16 -7.41
C ILE A 43 11.22 -2.21 -6.87
N SER A 44 10.96 -3.49 -7.10
CA SER A 44 11.83 -4.57 -6.63
C SER A 44 13.21 -4.54 -7.30
N LYS A 45 13.35 -3.78 -8.38
CA LYS A 45 14.60 -3.66 -9.10
C LYS A 45 15.51 -2.54 -8.59
N LYS A 46 15.21 -2.02 -7.42
CA LYS A 46 16.04 -1.04 -6.70
C LYS A 46 16.31 0.22 -7.52
N PRO A 47 15.29 0.91 -7.97
CA PRO A 47 15.48 2.08 -8.84
C PRO A 47 15.99 3.32 -8.13
N TYR A 48 16.10 3.31 -6.80
CA TYR A 48 16.46 4.47 -6.00
C TYR A 48 17.61 4.18 -5.05
N ALA A 49 18.36 5.24 -4.72
CA ALA A 49 19.38 5.18 -3.68
C ALA A 49 18.69 5.34 -2.33
N ILE A 50 18.51 4.26 -1.61
CA ILE A 50 17.88 4.24 -0.30
C ILE A 50 18.64 3.31 0.63
N ASP A 51 18.32 3.38 1.91
CA ASP A 51 18.97 2.59 2.95
C ASP A 51 18.90 1.09 2.65
N GLU A 52 20.01 0.40 2.84
CA GLU A 52 20.11 -1.04 2.57
C GLU A 52 19.14 -1.87 3.43
N THR A 53 18.83 -1.41 4.63
CA THR A 53 17.88 -2.10 5.49
C THR A 53 16.49 -2.09 4.88
N ILE A 54 16.09 -0.97 4.28
CA ILE A 54 14.82 -0.84 3.61
C ILE A 54 14.77 -1.76 2.38
N ILE A 55 15.84 -1.77 1.59
CA ILE A 55 15.94 -2.63 0.42
C ILE A 55 15.80 -4.09 0.81
N SER A 56 16.54 -4.54 1.80
CA SER A 56 16.53 -5.95 2.22
C SER A 56 15.21 -6.36 2.87
N THR A 57 14.48 -5.42 3.46
CA THR A 57 13.19 -5.70 4.11
C THR A 57 12.05 -5.77 3.12
N TYR A 58 11.98 -4.84 2.16
CA TYR A 58 10.81 -4.67 1.31
C TYR A 58 11.03 -5.00 -0.16
N MET A 59 12.21 -4.71 -0.71
CA MET A 59 12.44 -4.87 -2.14
C MET A 59 12.92 -6.27 -2.48
N ILE A 60 12.15 -7.25 -2.04
CA ILE A 60 12.45 -8.67 -2.21
C ILE A 60 11.30 -9.36 -2.94
N THR A 61 11.64 -10.45 -3.59
CA THR A 61 10.69 -11.21 -4.43
C THR A 61 9.44 -11.64 -3.66
N ASP A 62 9.59 -12.03 -2.40
CA ASP A 62 8.48 -12.51 -1.59
C ASP A 62 7.40 -11.46 -1.32
N ARG A 63 7.71 -10.18 -1.51
CA ARG A 63 6.75 -9.09 -1.30
C ARG A 63 6.13 -8.58 -2.59
N VAL A 64 6.59 -9.05 -3.74
CA VAL A 64 6.04 -8.62 -5.03
C VAL A 64 4.64 -9.18 -5.22
N ILE A 65 3.70 -8.28 -5.52
CA ILE A 65 2.32 -8.66 -5.81
C ILE A 65 2.08 -8.48 -7.30
N GLY A 66 1.52 -9.48 -7.93
CA GLY A 66 1.25 -9.47 -9.37
C GLY A 66 1.40 -10.85 -9.99
N THR A 67 1.36 -10.91 -11.32
CA THR A 67 1.47 -12.16 -12.08
C THR A 67 2.80 -12.88 -11.83
N SER A 68 3.88 -12.11 -11.72
CA SER A 68 5.23 -12.66 -11.49
C SER A 68 5.57 -12.80 -10.02
N GLY A 69 4.63 -12.51 -9.13
CA GLY A 69 4.81 -12.59 -7.71
C GLY A 69 3.64 -13.29 -7.06
N ARG A 70 3.16 -12.72 -5.95
CA ARG A 70 2.04 -13.31 -5.23
C ARG A 70 0.71 -12.75 -5.71
N ARG A 71 -0.30 -13.62 -5.69
CA ARG A 71 -1.70 -13.22 -5.84
C ARG A 71 -2.33 -13.26 -4.46
N VAL A 72 -3.02 -12.19 -4.09
CA VAL A 72 -3.53 -12.00 -2.73
C VAL A 72 -5.03 -11.75 -2.72
N MET A 73 -5.67 -12.10 -1.60
CA MET A 73 -7.12 -11.96 -1.43
C MET A 73 -7.46 -11.40 -0.04
N PRO A 74 -6.87 -10.27 0.37
CA PRO A 74 -7.21 -9.71 1.67
C PRO A 74 -8.61 -9.10 1.68
N LEU A 75 -9.14 -8.82 2.85
CA LEU A 75 -10.38 -8.04 2.98
C LEU A 75 -10.18 -6.60 2.54
N LEU A 76 -8.99 -6.04 2.79
CA LEU A 76 -8.65 -4.69 2.42
C LEU A 76 -7.30 -4.65 1.71
N TYR A 77 -7.25 -4.02 0.58
CA TYR A 77 -6.02 -3.78 -0.18
C TYR A 77 -5.86 -2.29 -0.43
N VAL A 78 -4.73 -1.72 0.01
CA VAL A 78 -4.43 -0.30 -0.20
C VAL A 78 -3.24 -0.20 -1.15
N ALA A 79 -3.47 0.33 -2.34
CA ALA A 79 -2.43 0.51 -3.36
C ALA A 79 -1.96 1.95 -3.34
N VAL A 80 -0.68 2.16 -2.99
CA VAL A 80 -0.12 3.49 -2.78
C VAL A 80 0.95 3.77 -3.83
N GLY A 81 0.72 4.80 -4.65
CA GLY A 81 1.69 5.18 -5.67
C GLY A 81 1.92 4.10 -6.72
N ILE A 82 0.89 3.33 -7.03
CA ILE A 82 0.92 2.27 -8.04
C ILE A 82 0.03 2.69 -9.19
N SER A 83 0.57 2.65 -10.42
CA SER A 83 -0.20 3.03 -11.61
C SER A 83 -1.26 2.01 -11.97
N GLY A 84 -1.04 0.74 -11.64
CA GLY A 84 -1.99 -0.32 -11.93
C GLY A 84 -1.71 -1.02 -13.24
N ALA A 85 -0.45 -1.36 -13.49
CA ALA A 85 -0.11 -2.24 -14.60
C ALA A 85 -0.88 -3.55 -14.47
N MET A 86 -1.23 -4.16 -15.61
CA MET A 86 -2.04 -5.38 -15.63
C MET A 86 -1.48 -6.48 -14.74
N GLN A 87 -0.16 -6.61 -14.69
CA GLN A 87 0.51 -7.61 -13.88
C GLN A 87 0.23 -7.44 -12.39
N HIS A 88 0.23 -6.19 -11.92
CA HIS A 88 -0.06 -5.90 -10.50
C HIS A 88 -1.54 -6.14 -10.20
N ILE A 89 -2.41 -5.64 -11.06
CA ILE A 89 -3.85 -5.78 -10.91
C ILE A 89 -4.24 -7.26 -10.81
N ALA A 90 -3.63 -8.11 -11.64
CA ALA A 90 -3.89 -9.54 -11.61
C ALA A 90 -3.58 -10.17 -10.25
N GLY A 91 -2.65 -9.60 -9.50
CA GLY A 91 -2.29 -10.09 -8.17
C GLY A 91 -3.21 -9.62 -7.05
N MET A 92 -3.97 -8.55 -7.25
CA MET A 92 -4.77 -7.93 -6.19
C MET A 92 -6.28 -7.92 -6.44
N LYS A 93 -6.72 -8.22 -7.66
CA LYS A 93 -8.12 -8.01 -8.08
C LYS A 93 -9.15 -8.84 -7.31
N GLU A 94 -8.71 -9.91 -6.67
CA GLU A 94 -9.58 -10.76 -5.85
C GLU A 94 -9.77 -10.22 -4.43
N SER A 95 -9.13 -9.08 -4.09
CA SER A 95 -9.32 -8.43 -2.80
C SER A 95 -10.77 -7.97 -2.65
N GLU A 96 -11.32 -8.03 -1.45
CA GLU A 96 -12.72 -7.67 -1.24
C GLU A 96 -12.96 -6.18 -1.37
N PHE A 97 -12.04 -5.36 -0.86
CA PHE A 97 -12.17 -3.91 -0.95
C PHE A 97 -10.82 -3.30 -1.27
N VAL A 98 -10.78 -2.46 -2.30
CA VAL A 98 -9.53 -1.86 -2.79
C VAL A 98 -9.60 -0.35 -2.70
N ILE A 99 -8.60 0.24 -2.03
CA ILE A 99 -8.40 1.69 -1.98
C ILE A 99 -7.10 1.99 -2.73
N ALA A 100 -7.16 2.94 -3.65
CA ALA A 100 -5.96 3.39 -4.36
C ALA A 100 -5.67 4.85 -4.04
N ILE A 101 -4.42 5.15 -3.73
CA ILE A 101 -3.94 6.51 -3.47
C ILE A 101 -2.95 6.86 -4.57
N ASN A 102 -3.27 7.86 -5.38
CA ASN A 102 -2.45 8.23 -6.51
C ASN A 102 -2.77 9.67 -6.94
N PRO A 103 -1.75 10.50 -7.25
CA PRO A 103 -2.01 11.86 -7.73
C PRO A 103 -2.56 11.92 -9.15
N ASP A 104 -2.37 10.86 -9.94
CA ASP A 104 -2.80 10.80 -11.33
C ASP A 104 -4.16 10.12 -11.47
N GLU A 105 -5.20 10.92 -11.69
CA GLU A 105 -6.55 10.40 -11.86
C GLU A 105 -6.75 9.63 -13.16
N ASN A 106 -5.77 9.64 -14.05
CA ASN A 106 -5.81 8.86 -15.28
C ASN A 106 -5.09 7.53 -15.18
N SER A 107 -4.58 7.19 -13.98
CA SER A 107 -3.88 5.92 -13.80
C SER A 107 -4.87 4.74 -13.92
N PRO A 108 -4.45 3.63 -14.54
CA PRO A 108 -5.34 2.48 -14.75
C PRO A 108 -5.95 1.90 -13.46
N ILE A 109 -5.25 2.04 -12.34
CA ILE A 109 -5.76 1.49 -11.07
C ILE A 109 -7.07 2.13 -10.63
N LYS A 110 -7.37 3.33 -11.13
CA LYS A 110 -8.61 4.02 -10.79
C LYS A 110 -9.85 3.18 -11.17
N ASP A 111 -9.79 2.47 -12.28
CA ASP A 111 -10.90 1.64 -12.75
C ASP A 111 -10.98 0.30 -12.02
N GLU A 112 -9.96 -0.04 -11.23
CA GLU A 112 -9.86 -1.33 -10.56
C GLU A 112 -9.99 -1.23 -9.05
N CYS A 113 -10.32 -0.05 -8.51
CA CYS A 113 -10.47 0.15 -7.08
C CYS A 113 -11.91 0.52 -6.73
N ASP A 114 -12.26 0.33 -5.47
CA ASP A 114 -13.56 0.73 -4.93
C ASP A 114 -13.57 2.19 -4.51
N ILE A 115 -12.45 2.66 -3.97
CA ILE A 115 -12.26 4.08 -3.62
C ILE A 115 -10.92 4.54 -4.20
N PHE A 116 -10.98 5.63 -4.96
CA PHE A 116 -9.79 6.27 -5.48
C PHE A 116 -9.57 7.60 -4.76
N ILE A 117 -8.43 7.74 -4.11
CA ILE A 117 -8.06 8.99 -3.44
C ILE A 117 -7.02 9.69 -4.30
N LYS A 118 -7.42 10.80 -4.91
CA LYS A 118 -6.51 11.61 -5.73
C LYS A 118 -5.65 12.46 -4.82
N GLY A 119 -4.37 12.15 -4.75
CA GLY A 119 -3.44 12.89 -3.92
C GLY A 119 -2.11 12.18 -3.82
N ARG A 120 -1.14 12.92 -3.32
CA ARG A 120 0.18 12.36 -3.05
C ARG A 120 0.15 11.66 -1.70
N MET A 121 0.89 10.56 -1.58
CA MET A 121 0.92 9.81 -0.33
C MET A 121 1.39 10.66 0.85
N GLU A 122 2.29 11.61 0.60
CA GLU A 122 2.81 12.50 1.62
C GLU A 122 1.72 13.37 2.24
N ASP A 123 0.67 13.65 1.48
CA ASP A 123 -0.47 14.47 1.93
C ASP A 123 -1.61 13.61 2.48
N VAL A 124 -1.85 12.46 1.87
CA VAL A 124 -3.01 11.62 2.17
C VAL A 124 -2.79 10.72 3.38
N ILE A 125 -1.63 10.04 3.44
CA ILE A 125 -1.39 9.05 4.50
C ILE A 125 -1.41 9.65 5.90
N PRO A 126 -0.80 10.82 6.16
CA PRO A 126 -0.91 11.42 7.50
C PRO A 126 -2.34 11.67 7.95
N ILE A 127 -3.21 12.07 7.02
CA ILE A 127 -4.63 12.29 7.33
C ILE A 127 -5.33 10.98 7.68
N LEU A 128 -5.03 9.91 6.91
CA LEU A 128 -5.59 8.59 7.19
C LEU A 128 -5.15 8.06 8.54
N ILE A 129 -3.89 8.23 8.88
CA ILE A 129 -3.36 7.80 10.18
C ILE A 129 -4.09 8.52 11.31
N GLU A 130 -4.25 9.83 11.19
CA GLU A 130 -4.92 10.64 12.20
C GLU A 130 -6.38 10.19 12.38
N GLU A 131 -7.10 9.98 11.28
CA GLU A 131 -8.49 9.53 11.34
C GLU A 131 -8.61 8.13 11.95
N LEU A 132 -7.71 7.23 11.62
CA LEU A 132 -7.72 5.89 12.20
C LEU A 132 -7.47 5.92 13.71
N ARG A 133 -6.56 6.79 14.17
CA ARG A 133 -6.32 6.97 15.61
C ARG A 133 -7.55 7.48 16.31
N LYS A 134 -8.24 8.46 15.74
CA LYS A 134 -9.49 9.00 16.30
C LYS A 134 -10.55 7.92 16.41
N GLN A 135 -10.73 7.10 15.39
CA GLN A 135 -11.72 6.03 15.39
C GLN A 135 -11.41 4.98 16.46
N LYS A 136 -10.16 4.62 16.64
CA LYS A 136 -9.74 3.67 17.67
C LYS A 136 -10.01 4.21 19.07
N ASN A 137 -9.70 5.49 19.30
CA ASN A 137 -9.95 6.13 20.59
C ASN A 137 -11.43 6.17 20.90
N LEU A 138 -12.27 6.49 19.91
CA LEU A 138 -13.72 6.52 20.08
C LEU A 138 -14.27 5.14 20.47
N VAL A 139 -13.80 4.09 19.81
CA VAL A 139 -14.20 2.72 20.11
C VAL A 139 -13.80 2.34 21.54
N MET A 140 -12.59 2.70 21.95
CA MET A 140 -12.13 2.45 23.32
C MET A 140 -13.02 3.13 24.37
N GLU A 141 -13.43 4.37 24.13
CA GLU A 141 -14.33 5.11 25.03
C GLU A 141 -15.69 4.46 25.14
N VAL A 142 -16.24 4.02 24.01
CA VAL A 142 -17.56 3.38 24.01
C VAL A 142 -17.55 2.07 24.82
N ARG A 143 -16.44 1.36 24.83
CA ARG A 143 -16.32 0.08 25.56
C ARG A 143 -16.12 0.24 27.05
N LYS A 144 -15.81 1.42 27.51
CA LYS A 144 -15.71 1.69 28.95
C LYS A 144 -17.10 1.80 29.56
#